data_f8a0e1a8f02cc5b865352f36b5d43feb
#
_entry.id   f8a0e1a8f02cc5b865352f36b5d43feb
#
_cell.length_a   1.000
_cell.length_b   1.000
_cell.length_c   1.000
_cell.angle_alpha   90.00
_cell.angle_beta   90.00
_cell.angle_gamma   90.00
#
_symmetry.space_group_name_H-M   'P 1'
#
loop_
_entity.id
_entity.type
_entity.pdbx_description
1 polymer ?
#
loop_
_entity_poly.entity_id
_entity_poly.type
_entity_poly.pdbx_seq_one_letter_code
_entity_poly.pdbx_strand_id
1 'polypeptide(L)'
;IIASNNIAGTCTVDLTAADPILAVTSDESKEITASFTASADIKSRNFYIPLPTGTYSSITAQLTNGSDKVYFTKTLNDKILGRRDILVVPPLDCVVVEATTPSALSTALADSKNLPQEAPTAATVTDIAVSGSFNTTSGSNDGIAIPVLQNSDINLAFNTAPTTSTAAPLTLTDKTNTSIGAPAATATNSVSLAVPETNAEQEAPSVAITMPSTTVTLAAVGNKATYNEVTATTAQQTLIINAGVTVKKLTVKGGNLKIYGKVEQLVHDAGDTTIYIIKGTEASLPATIDSKFVVQSDVAVLKAAFANGEDFKLSADADITGQSVSVPAGKSVVLDLNGYTLTADNSATGKIIVLGKMTLKDSSTEKKGKIVASQDYTAASYNGSLIEIAGEDASMTMESGNISAVRKTPNSNGQYGVGVTDGGDFTMTGGKIEAGWFAVAGNGNYKTQNSIINITDGELISTADYAVYLP
;
A
#
# COMPACT_ATOMS: atom_id res chain seq x y z
N ILE A 1 19.68 0.43 -4.88
CA ILE A 1 18.39 0.52 -4.16
C ILE A 1 17.56 1.61 -4.80
N ILE A 2 16.32 1.30 -5.09
CA ILE A 2 15.32 2.21 -5.67
C ILE A 2 14.13 2.22 -4.72
N ALA A 3 13.62 3.38 -4.37
CA ALA A 3 12.50 3.50 -3.46
C ALA A 3 11.37 4.37 -4.02
N SER A 4 10.17 4.23 -3.48
CA SER A 4 9.03 5.09 -3.83
C SER A 4 9.25 6.55 -3.43
N ASN A 5 10.01 6.79 -2.37
CA ASN A 5 10.34 8.12 -1.83
C ASN A 5 11.80 8.49 -2.11
N ASN A 6 12.13 9.75 -1.92
CA ASN A 6 13.51 10.22 -2.02
C ASN A 6 14.37 9.62 -0.90
N ILE A 7 15.46 8.96 -1.25
CA ILE A 7 16.35 8.23 -0.32
C ILE A 7 17.80 8.70 -0.38
N ALA A 8 18.14 9.58 -1.33
CA ALA A 8 19.47 10.16 -1.47
C ALA A 8 19.36 11.63 -1.89
N GLY A 9 20.41 12.38 -1.61
CA GLY A 9 20.52 13.82 -1.87
C GLY A 9 21.25 14.53 -0.74
N THR A 10 21.18 15.84 -0.74
CA THR A 10 21.65 16.64 0.40
C THR A 10 20.68 16.46 1.56
N CYS A 11 21.19 16.06 2.70
CA CYS A 11 20.38 15.76 3.87
C CYS A 11 20.63 16.77 4.99
N THR A 12 19.58 17.12 5.71
CA THR A 12 19.66 17.91 6.94
C THR A 12 19.15 17.10 8.12
N VAL A 13 19.71 17.37 9.28
CA VAL A 13 19.28 16.80 10.56
C VAL A 13 19.08 17.93 11.54
N ASP A 14 17.90 18.06 12.09
CA ASP A 14 17.68 18.95 13.24
C ASP A 14 18.08 18.21 14.52
N LEU A 15 19.25 18.54 15.03
CA LEU A 15 19.78 17.95 16.27
C LEU A 15 19.13 18.51 17.54
N THR A 16 18.31 19.56 17.42
CA THR A 16 17.58 20.14 18.55
C THR A 16 16.23 19.46 18.78
N ALA A 17 15.75 18.72 17.79
CA ALA A 17 14.53 17.93 17.92
C ALA A 17 14.72 16.77 18.91
N ALA A 18 13.68 16.45 19.66
CA ALA A 18 13.67 15.31 20.58
C ALA A 18 13.96 13.99 19.86
N ASP A 19 13.48 13.88 18.62
CA ASP A 19 13.75 12.80 17.70
C ASP A 19 14.31 13.35 16.38
N PRO A 20 15.65 13.45 16.23
CA PRO A 20 16.27 13.94 15.01
C PRO A 20 15.95 13.05 13.82
N ILE A 21 15.37 13.63 12.78
CA ILE A 21 15.02 12.95 11.52
C ILE A 21 15.97 13.42 10.41
N LEU A 22 16.46 12.48 9.62
CA LEU A 22 17.20 12.78 8.41
C LEU A 22 16.21 13.16 7.31
N ALA A 23 16.22 14.40 6.86
CA ALA A 23 15.39 14.88 5.75
C ALA A 23 16.25 15.14 4.52
N VAL A 24 15.80 14.66 3.35
CA VAL A 24 16.41 15.00 2.07
C VAL A 24 15.88 16.37 1.63
N THR A 25 16.75 17.34 1.42
CA THR A 25 16.38 18.74 1.19
C THR A 25 16.76 19.30 -0.18
N SER A 26 17.72 18.69 -0.87
CA SER A 26 18.08 19.03 -2.25
C SER A 26 18.79 17.87 -2.95
N ASP A 27 18.95 17.95 -4.28
CA ASP A 27 19.53 16.91 -5.11
C ASP A 27 18.87 15.54 -4.90
N GLU A 28 17.54 15.57 -4.77
CA GLU A 28 16.72 14.44 -4.38
C GLU A 28 16.80 13.29 -5.38
N SER A 29 17.03 12.09 -4.88
CA SER A 29 17.03 10.86 -5.67
C SER A 29 16.27 9.76 -4.97
N LYS A 30 15.53 9.00 -5.76
CA LYS A 30 14.88 7.75 -5.32
C LYS A 30 15.80 6.53 -5.44
N GLU A 31 17.05 6.74 -5.80
CA GLU A 31 18.03 5.68 -6.03
C GLU A 31 19.32 5.91 -5.26
N ILE A 32 19.85 4.84 -4.69
CA ILE A 32 21.21 4.74 -4.17
C ILE A 32 21.92 3.63 -4.89
N THR A 33 23.04 3.95 -5.55
CA THR A 33 23.93 2.97 -6.17
C THR A 33 25.16 2.77 -5.29
N ALA A 34 25.40 1.51 -4.90
CA ALA A 34 26.63 1.09 -4.26
C ALA A 34 27.43 0.23 -5.24
N SER A 35 28.65 0.67 -5.60
CA SER A 35 29.53 -0.08 -6.49
C SER A 35 30.59 -0.83 -5.69
N PHE A 36 30.86 -2.05 -6.08
CA PHE A 36 31.93 -2.88 -5.49
C PHE A 36 32.58 -3.75 -6.57
N THR A 37 33.84 -4.09 -6.35
CA THR A 37 34.53 -5.07 -7.21
C THR A 37 34.33 -6.46 -6.64
N ALA A 38 33.67 -7.32 -7.41
CA ALA A 38 33.51 -8.73 -7.03
C ALA A 38 34.82 -9.48 -7.26
N SER A 39 35.26 -10.23 -6.25
CA SER A 39 36.29 -11.27 -6.41
C SER A 39 35.63 -12.65 -6.50
N ALA A 40 36.31 -13.61 -7.12
CA ALA A 40 35.81 -14.97 -7.32
C ALA A 40 35.34 -15.68 -6.00
N ASP A 41 35.78 -15.20 -4.86
CA ASP A 41 35.50 -15.80 -3.56
C ASP A 41 34.36 -15.13 -2.77
N ILE A 42 33.66 -14.17 -3.36
CA ILE A 42 32.52 -13.51 -2.70
C ILE A 42 31.31 -14.43 -2.75
N LYS A 43 31.17 -15.31 -1.78
CA LYS A 43 29.98 -16.19 -1.62
C LYS A 43 28.90 -15.60 -0.72
N SER A 44 29.24 -14.66 0.16
CA SER A 44 28.27 -13.91 0.95
C SER A 44 28.85 -12.60 1.44
N ARG A 45 28.15 -11.50 1.25
CA ARG A 45 28.45 -10.20 1.86
C ARG A 45 27.19 -9.51 2.27
N ASN A 46 27.23 -8.85 3.42
CA ASN A 46 26.19 -7.95 3.86
C ASN A 46 26.54 -6.53 3.41
N PHE A 47 25.60 -5.87 2.77
CA PHE A 47 25.68 -4.44 2.44
C PHE A 47 24.73 -3.69 3.35
N TYR A 48 25.24 -2.65 4.00
CA TYR A 48 24.46 -1.76 4.86
C TYR A 48 24.29 -0.45 4.12
N ILE A 49 23.07 -0.15 3.72
CA ILE A 49 22.72 1.09 3.02
C ILE A 49 21.78 1.88 3.92
N PRO A 50 22.17 3.07 4.37
CA PRO A 50 21.31 3.91 5.19
C PRO A 50 20.13 4.40 4.34
N LEU A 51 18.93 4.28 4.86
CA LEU A 51 17.72 4.83 4.27
C LEU A 51 17.10 5.81 5.26
N PRO A 52 16.50 6.92 4.80
CA PRO A 52 15.71 7.79 5.65
C PRO A 52 14.57 7.02 6.33
N THR A 53 14.16 7.48 7.49
CA THR A 53 12.92 6.97 8.11
C THR A 53 11.74 7.39 7.26
N GLY A 54 10.71 6.56 7.19
CA GLY A 54 9.52 6.88 6.42
C GLY A 54 8.73 5.66 5.96
N THR A 55 7.59 5.94 5.36
CA THR A 55 6.72 4.93 4.76
C THR A 55 7.02 4.82 3.27
N TYR A 56 7.37 3.63 2.84
CA TYR A 56 7.73 3.32 1.46
C TYR A 56 6.68 2.37 0.88
N SER A 57 5.97 2.79 -0.16
CA SER A 57 5.09 1.89 -0.91
C SER A 57 5.89 0.81 -1.63
N SER A 58 7.14 1.09 -2.00
CA SER A 58 8.07 0.08 -2.49
C SER A 58 9.53 0.46 -2.21
N ILE A 59 10.35 -0.55 -1.93
CA ILE A 59 11.81 -0.48 -1.91
C ILE A 59 12.31 -1.63 -2.77
N THR A 60 13.07 -1.35 -3.80
CA THR A 60 13.61 -2.34 -4.73
C THR A 60 15.13 -2.41 -4.61
N ALA A 61 15.66 -3.57 -4.30
CA ALA A 61 17.09 -3.86 -4.39
C ALA A 61 17.40 -4.52 -5.72
N GLN A 62 18.43 -4.05 -6.40
CA GLN A 62 18.90 -4.63 -7.65
C GLN A 62 20.39 -4.89 -7.59
N LEU A 63 20.82 -6.00 -8.19
CA LEU A 63 22.22 -6.29 -8.47
C LEU A 63 22.46 -6.19 -9.97
N THR A 64 23.41 -5.33 -10.37
CA THR A 64 23.75 -5.12 -11.77
C THR A 64 25.24 -5.30 -12.01
N ASN A 65 25.65 -5.53 -13.22
CA ASN A 65 27.08 -5.62 -13.57
C ASN A 65 27.66 -4.32 -14.14
N GLY A 66 26.98 -3.21 -13.98
CA GLY A 66 27.41 -1.92 -14.51
C GLY A 66 27.17 -1.72 -16.02
N SER A 67 26.60 -2.71 -16.70
CA SER A 67 26.32 -2.70 -18.16
C SER A 67 24.84 -3.01 -18.40
N ASP A 68 23.95 -2.46 -17.61
CA ASP A 68 22.48 -2.64 -17.70
C ASP A 68 21.97 -4.08 -17.53
N LYS A 69 22.86 -5.06 -17.28
CA LYS A 69 22.42 -6.41 -16.93
C LYS A 69 22.05 -6.47 -15.45
N VAL A 70 20.77 -6.68 -15.19
CA VAL A 70 20.27 -6.96 -13.85
C VAL A 70 20.36 -8.45 -13.58
N TYR A 71 21.11 -8.83 -12.55
CA TYR A 71 21.19 -10.22 -12.09
C TYR A 71 20.17 -10.55 -11.03
N PHE A 72 19.62 -9.52 -10.40
CA PHE A 72 18.70 -9.68 -9.29
C PHE A 72 17.86 -8.44 -9.12
N THR A 73 16.58 -8.64 -8.84
CA THR A 73 15.65 -7.60 -8.41
C THR A 73 14.79 -8.13 -7.28
N LYS A 74 14.76 -7.45 -6.15
CA LYS A 74 13.86 -7.72 -5.03
C LYS A 74 13.11 -6.46 -4.66
N THR A 75 11.80 -6.52 -4.78
CA THR A 75 10.93 -5.43 -4.33
C THR A 75 10.25 -5.82 -3.01
N LEU A 76 10.33 -4.91 -2.06
CA LEU A 76 9.61 -4.98 -0.79
C LEU A 76 8.54 -3.90 -0.80
N ASN A 77 7.29 -4.29 -0.70
CA ASN A 77 6.17 -3.37 -0.70
C ASN A 77 5.77 -3.00 0.73
N ASP A 78 5.17 -1.81 0.89
CA ASP A 78 4.54 -1.33 2.12
C ASP A 78 5.48 -1.44 3.34
N LYS A 79 6.70 -0.90 3.21
CA LYS A 79 7.69 -0.89 4.29
C LYS A 79 7.69 0.43 5.03
N ILE A 80 7.74 0.31 6.35
CA ILE A 80 7.91 1.42 7.25
C ILE A 80 9.25 1.23 7.91
N LEU A 81 10.08 2.25 7.79
CA LEU A 81 11.40 2.28 8.41
C LEU A 81 11.39 3.34 9.49
N GLY A 82 11.43 2.90 10.73
CA GLY A 82 11.63 3.75 11.89
C GLY A 82 13.12 3.97 12.17
N ARG A 83 13.40 4.82 13.14
CA ARG A 83 14.76 5.04 13.63
C ARG A 83 15.32 3.75 14.22
N ARG A 84 16.51 3.35 13.78
CA ARG A 84 17.22 2.10 14.17
C ARG A 84 16.63 0.81 13.58
N ASP A 85 15.66 0.89 12.69
CA ASP A 85 15.20 -0.30 12.00
C ASP A 85 16.26 -0.81 11.03
N ILE A 86 16.32 -2.11 10.92
CA ILE A 86 17.15 -2.80 9.92
C ILE A 86 16.22 -3.53 8.98
N LEU A 87 16.14 -3.05 7.73
CA LEU A 87 15.47 -3.79 6.68
C LEU A 87 16.39 -4.89 6.18
N VAL A 88 16.07 -6.12 6.51
CA VAL A 88 16.83 -7.27 6.01
C VAL A 88 16.28 -7.66 4.65
N VAL A 89 17.11 -7.53 3.60
CA VAL A 89 16.85 -8.17 2.31
C VAL A 89 17.45 -9.58 2.40
N PRO A 90 16.66 -10.64 2.19
CA PRO A 90 17.16 -12.01 2.26
C PRO A 90 18.37 -12.24 1.34
N PRO A 91 19.21 -13.26 1.59
CA PRO A 91 20.26 -13.65 0.66
C PRO A 91 19.73 -13.86 -0.75
N LEU A 92 20.51 -13.44 -1.73
CA LEU A 92 20.10 -13.37 -3.12
C LEU A 92 20.71 -14.56 -3.86
N ASP A 93 19.95 -15.62 -4.02
CA ASP A 93 20.26 -16.70 -4.94
C ASP A 93 19.50 -16.42 -6.27
N CYS A 94 20.15 -15.72 -7.18
CA CYS A 94 19.56 -15.41 -8.48
C CYS A 94 19.81 -16.55 -9.45
N VAL A 95 18.76 -17.12 -10.02
CA VAL A 95 18.80 -18.07 -11.11
C VAL A 95 18.83 -17.29 -12.43
N VAL A 96 19.84 -17.51 -13.25
CA VAL A 96 19.89 -16.91 -14.60
C VAL A 96 19.35 -17.92 -15.61
N VAL A 97 18.29 -17.54 -16.31
CA VAL A 97 17.67 -18.35 -17.36
C VAL A 97 17.84 -17.64 -18.70
N GLU A 98 18.43 -18.32 -19.66
CA GLU A 98 18.44 -17.84 -21.04
C GLU A 98 17.20 -18.34 -21.77
N ALA A 99 16.29 -17.43 -22.11
CA ALA A 99 15.07 -17.75 -22.82
C ALA A 99 14.68 -16.67 -23.80
N THR A 100 14.29 -17.07 -25.01
CA THR A 100 13.86 -16.17 -26.08
C THR A 100 12.41 -16.33 -26.48
N THR A 101 11.72 -17.32 -25.91
CA THR A 101 10.30 -17.60 -26.16
C THR A 101 9.57 -18.04 -24.89
N PRO A 102 8.23 -17.90 -24.84
CA PRO A 102 7.42 -18.39 -23.73
C PRO A 102 7.62 -19.88 -23.40
N SER A 103 7.71 -20.71 -24.42
CA SER A 103 7.92 -22.16 -24.25
C SER A 103 9.31 -22.48 -23.65
N ALA A 104 10.35 -21.79 -24.10
CA ALA A 104 11.70 -21.95 -23.54
C ALA A 104 11.74 -21.53 -22.06
N LEU A 105 11.10 -20.42 -21.71
CA LEU A 105 11.01 -19.97 -20.32
C LEU A 105 10.20 -20.96 -19.48
N SER A 106 9.05 -21.40 -19.97
CA SER A 106 8.21 -22.40 -19.28
C SER A 106 8.98 -23.69 -19.00
N THR A 107 9.79 -24.13 -19.96
CA THR A 107 10.65 -25.31 -19.79
C THR A 107 11.71 -25.08 -18.72
N ALA A 108 12.35 -23.93 -18.74
CA ALA A 108 13.34 -23.56 -17.73
C ALA A 108 12.73 -23.45 -16.32
N LEU A 109 11.53 -22.88 -16.19
CA LEU A 109 10.79 -22.80 -14.93
C LEU A 109 10.34 -24.18 -14.42
N ALA A 110 10.20 -25.17 -15.28
CA ALA A 110 9.87 -26.54 -14.92
C ALA A 110 11.09 -27.35 -14.48
N ASP A 111 12.29 -26.85 -14.65
CA ASP A 111 13.52 -27.53 -14.22
C ASP A 111 13.71 -27.37 -12.71
N SER A 112 13.89 -28.46 -11.99
CA SER A 112 14.12 -28.50 -10.55
C SER A 112 15.41 -27.76 -10.09
N LYS A 113 16.31 -27.46 -11.01
CA LYS A 113 17.49 -26.65 -10.75
C LYS A 113 17.16 -25.16 -10.60
N ASN A 114 16.06 -24.72 -11.22
CA ASN A 114 15.66 -23.32 -11.29
C ASN A 114 14.54 -23.00 -10.31
N LEU A 115 13.60 -23.92 -10.10
CA LEU A 115 12.48 -23.75 -9.17
C LEU A 115 12.24 -25.01 -8.35
N PRO A 116 11.75 -24.87 -7.11
CA PRO A 116 11.24 -26.03 -6.35
C PRO A 116 10.15 -26.76 -7.14
N GLN A 117 10.14 -28.08 -7.08
CA GLN A 117 9.10 -28.89 -7.70
C GLN A 117 8.04 -29.37 -6.70
N GLU A 118 8.29 -29.19 -5.41
CA GLU A 118 7.39 -29.45 -4.31
C GLU A 118 7.20 -28.18 -3.48
N ALA A 119 6.07 -28.06 -2.82
CA ALA A 119 5.76 -26.90 -1.99
C ALA A 119 6.77 -26.80 -0.83
N PRO A 120 7.50 -25.70 -0.69
CA PRO A 120 8.40 -25.48 0.43
C PRO A 120 7.65 -25.51 1.77
N THR A 121 8.30 -25.99 2.82
CA THR A 121 7.73 -25.99 4.19
C THR A 121 7.69 -24.60 4.81
N ALA A 122 8.49 -23.67 4.31
CA ALA A 122 8.53 -22.27 4.71
C ALA A 122 8.47 -21.37 3.48
N ALA A 123 8.07 -20.11 3.66
CA ALA A 123 8.03 -19.12 2.59
C ALA A 123 9.39 -19.01 1.91
N THR A 124 9.42 -19.24 0.61
CA THR A 124 10.61 -19.21 -0.23
C THR A 124 10.41 -18.23 -1.37
N VAL A 125 11.42 -17.44 -1.66
CA VAL A 125 11.44 -16.52 -2.80
C VAL A 125 12.52 -16.98 -3.77
N THR A 126 12.15 -17.12 -5.04
CA THR A 126 13.09 -17.45 -6.12
C THR A 126 13.16 -16.29 -7.09
N ASP A 127 14.34 -15.73 -7.25
CA ASP A 127 14.62 -14.65 -8.18
C ASP A 127 15.22 -15.19 -9.46
N ILE A 128 14.59 -14.90 -10.60
CA ILE A 128 14.98 -15.39 -11.91
C ILE A 128 15.26 -14.21 -12.84
N ALA A 129 16.50 -14.10 -13.26
CA ALA A 129 16.90 -13.18 -14.31
C ALA A 129 16.73 -13.84 -15.68
N VAL A 130 15.83 -13.31 -16.51
CA VAL A 130 15.60 -13.79 -17.86
C VAL A 130 16.53 -13.03 -18.81
N SER A 131 17.52 -13.75 -19.37
CA SER A 131 18.45 -13.21 -20.36
C SER A 131 18.04 -13.59 -21.78
N GLY A 132 18.45 -12.77 -22.75
CA GLY A 132 18.12 -12.97 -24.16
C GLY A 132 17.03 -12.02 -24.67
N SER A 133 16.88 -11.97 -26.00
CA SER A 133 15.84 -11.20 -26.68
C SER A 133 14.55 -11.98 -26.69
N PHE A 134 13.72 -11.77 -25.68
CA PHE A 134 12.47 -12.50 -25.52
C PHE A 134 11.38 -12.01 -26.48
N ASN A 135 10.75 -12.90 -27.21
CA ASN A 135 9.77 -12.56 -28.24
C ASN A 135 8.55 -13.47 -28.17
N THR A 136 7.35 -12.89 -28.07
CA THR A 136 6.07 -13.62 -28.09
C THR A 136 5.40 -13.62 -29.46
N THR A 137 5.87 -12.80 -30.40
CA THR A 137 5.24 -12.65 -31.73
C THR A 137 5.76 -13.66 -32.74
N SER A 138 6.84 -14.38 -32.43
CA SER A 138 7.42 -15.41 -33.27
C SER A 138 7.09 -16.80 -32.76
N GLY A 139 6.24 -17.53 -33.48
CA GLY A 139 5.87 -18.92 -33.17
C GLY A 139 4.60 -19.06 -32.33
N SER A 140 4.40 -20.22 -31.68
CA SER A 140 3.26 -20.48 -30.78
C SER A 140 3.42 -19.65 -29.50
N ASN A 141 2.42 -18.87 -29.17
CA ASN A 141 2.37 -18.11 -27.92
C ASN A 141 1.45 -18.83 -26.92
N ASP A 142 1.90 -19.98 -26.40
CA ASP A 142 1.16 -20.77 -25.42
C ASP A 142 1.22 -20.16 -24.00
N GLY A 143 1.86 -19.02 -23.87
CA GLY A 143 2.09 -18.35 -22.57
C GLY A 143 3.26 -18.96 -21.79
N ILE A 144 3.60 -18.28 -20.70
CA ILE A 144 4.59 -18.75 -19.72
C ILE A 144 3.83 -19.51 -18.65
N ALA A 145 4.00 -20.82 -18.60
CA ALA A 145 3.44 -21.67 -17.56
C ALA A 145 4.35 -21.59 -16.30
N ILE A 146 3.87 -20.91 -15.28
CA ILE A 146 4.59 -20.71 -14.02
C ILE A 146 4.16 -21.75 -13.02
N PRO A 147 5.07 -22.56 -12.46
CA PRO A 147 4.77 -23.48 -11.38
C PRO A 147 4.42 -22.68 -10.11
N VAL A 148 3.16 -22.59 -9.77
CA VAL A 148 2.70 -21.92 -8.55
C VAL A 148 2.59 -22.96 -7.44
N LEU A 149 3.42 -22.83 -6.43
CA LEU A 149 3.45 -23.72 -5.26
C LEU A 149 3.11 -22.92 -4.01
N GLN A 150 2.50 -23.58 -3.05
CA GLN A 150 2.28 -23.00 -1.72
C GLN A 150 3.62 -22.55 -1.11
N ASN A 151 3.65 -21.40 -0.46
CA ASN A 151 4.84 -20.80 0.14
C ASN A 151 5.98 -20.48 -0.86
N SER A 152 5.69 -20.37 -2.16
CA SER A 152 6.68 -20.04 -3.18
C SER A 152 6.32 -18.74 -3.88
N ASP A 153 7.20 -17.75 -3.78
CA ASP A 153 7.15 -16.50 -4.50
C ASP A 153 8.20 -16.51 -5.61
N ILE A 154 7.83 -16.07 -6.80
CA ILE A 154 8.69 -16.08 -7.98
C ILE A 154 8.82 -14.67 -8.52
N ASN A 155 10.05 -14.17 -8.65
CA ASN A 155 10.33 -12.90 -9.27
C ASN A 155 11.01 -13.12 -10.63
N LEU A 156 10.35 -12.72 -11.70
CA LEU A 156 10.88 -12.75 -13.06
C LEU A 156 11.37 -11.35 -13.43
N ALA A 157 12.66 -11.19 -13.70
CA ALA A 157 13.25 -9.95 -14.14
C ALA A 157 13.83 -10.13 -15.56
N PHE A 158 13.28 -9.42 -16.53
CA PHE A 158 13.78 -9.43 -17.90
C PHE A 158 14.91 -8.44 -18.08
N ASN A 159 16.07 -8.91 -18.58
CA ASN A 159 17.22 -8.05 -18.85
C ASN A 159 17.01 -7.12 -20.06
N THR A 160 16.11 -7.52 -20.95
CA THR A 160 15.70 -6.74 -22.13
C THR A 160 14.18 -6.75 -22.17
N ALA A 161 13.55 -5.63 -22.50
CA ALA A 161 12.10 -5.57 -22.62
C ALA A 161 11.60 -6.63 -23.62
N PRO A 162 10.62 -7.46 -23.26
CA PRO A 162 10.06 -8.46 -24.17
C PRO A 162 9.41 -7.81 -25.38
N THR A 163 9.67 -8.35 -26.56
CA THR A 163 8.94 -7.98 -27.79
C THR A 163 7.58 -8.69 -27.79
N THR A 164 6.52 -7.91 -27.69
CA THR A 164 5.14 -8.41 -27.64
C THR A 164 4.25 -7.58 -28.57
N SER A 165 3.01 -7.99 -28.73
CA SER A 165 1.95 -7.16 -29.33
C SER A 165 0.65 -7.37 -28.56
N THR A 166 -0.35 -6.54 -28.84
CA THR A 166 -1.69 -6.73 -28.24
C THR A 166 -2.35 -8.04 -28.68
N ALA A 167 -2.03 -8.54 -29.88
CA ALA A 167 -2.50 -9.82 -30.38
C ALA A 167 -1.67 -11.02 -29.86
N ALA A 168 -0.43 -10.78 -29.44
CA ALA A 168 0.46 -11.75 -28.83
C ALA A 168 1.11 -11.18 -27.57
N PRO A 169 0.34 -10.99 -26.48
CA PRO A 169 0.85 -10.47 -25.22
C PRO A 169 1.76 -11.49 -24.52
N LEU A 170 2.57 -11.02 -23.60
CA LEU A 170 3.26 -11.89 -22.65
C LEU A 170 2.22 -12.51 -21.71
N THR A 171 1.82 -13.73 -21.95
CA THR A 171 0.78 -14.40 -21.16
C THR A 171 1.40 -15.14 -19.98
N LEU A 172 0.94 -14.84 -18.76
CA LEU A 172 1.29 -15.55 -17.53
C LEU A 172 0.15 -16.50 -17.19
N THR A 173 0.45 -17.78 -17.02
CA THR A 173 -0.51 -18.82 -16.67
C THR A 173 -0.03 -19.67 -15.52
N ASP A 174 -0.95 -20.11 -14.65
CA ASP A 174 -0.62 -21.13 -13.66
C ASP A 174 -0.34 -22.46 -14.38
N LYS A 175 0.83 -23.01 -14.09
CA LYS A 175 1.05 -24.41 -14.41
C LYS A 175 0.37 -25.25 -13.33
N THR A 176 -0.83 -25.75 -13.63
CA THR A 176 -1.49 -26.73 -12.75
C THR A 176 -0.63 -27.97 -12.66
N ASN A 177 0.04 -28.17 -11.55
CA ASN A 177 0.68 -29.44 -11.25
C ASN A 177 -0.43 -30.40 -10.78
N THR A 178 -0.88 -31.28 -11.66
CA THR A 178 -1.94 -32.26 -11.38
C THR A 178 -1.56 -33.29 -10.30
N SER A 179 -0.31 -33.34 -9.88
CA SER A 179 0.20 -34.21 -8.80
C SER A 179 0.24 -33.55 -7.42
N ILE A 180 0.13 -32.24 -7.33
CA ILE A 180 0.07 -31.50 -6.07
C ILE A 180 -1.27 -30.76 -6.09
N GLY A 181 -2.19 -31.16 -5.23
CA GLY A 181 -3.55 -30.60 -5.21
C GLY A 181 -3.60 -29.08 -5.34
N ALA A 182 -4.72 -28.55 -5.81
CA ALA A 182 -4.92 -27.11 -5.96
C ALA A 182 -4.42 -26.36 -4.70
N PRO A 183 -3.69 -25.24 -4.83
CA PRO A 183 -3.21 -24.49 -3.69
C PRO A 183 -4.39 -24.14 -2.79
N ALA A 184 -4.24 -24.34 -1.48
CA ALA A 184 -5.26 -23.96 -0.53
C ALA A 184 -5.52 -22.44 -0.67
N ALA A 185 -6.77 -22.02 -0.57
CA ALA A 185 -7.20 -20.62 -0.74
C ALA A 185 -6.51 -19.62 0.23
N THR A 186 -5.71 -20.09 1.16
CA THR A 186 -4.94 -19.34 2.16
C THR A 186 -3.44 -19.28 1.87
N ALA A 187 -2.96 -19.88 0.77
CA ALA A 187 -1.54 -19.88 0.44
C ALA A 187 -1.13 -18.53 -0.18
N THR A 188 -0.11 -17.90 0.39
CA THR A 188 0.51 -16.70 -0.16
C THR A 188 1.45 -17.10 -1.29
N ASN A 189 0.96 -17.08 -2.52
CA ASN A 189 1.79 -17.25 -3.70
C ASN A 189 1.85 -15.93 -4.43
N SER A 190 3.03 -15.51 -4.87
CA SER A 190 3.16 -14.32 -5.68
C SER A 190 4.10 -14.53 -6.87
N VAL A 191 3.80 -13.82 -7.95
CA VAL A 191 4.66 -13.71 -9.13
C VAL A 191 4.90 -12.24 -9.39
N SER A 192 6.15 -11.83 -9.41
CA SER A 192 6.56 -10.49 -9.84
C SER A 192 7.14 -10.55 -11.24
N LEU A 193 6.65 -9.67 -12.10
CA LEU A 193 7.14 -9.48 -13.45
C LEU A 193 7.79 -8.11 -13.55
N ALA A 194 9.11 -8.06 -13.69
CA ALA A 194 9.86 -6.84 -13.86
C ALA A 194 10.43 -6.72 -15.29
N VAL A 195 10.18 -5.58 -15.92
CA VAL A 195 10.75 -5.26 -17.24
C VAL A 195 11.55 -3.97 -17.17
N PRO A 196 12.62 -3.82 -17.98
CA PRO A 196 13.36 -2.57 -18.07
C PRO A 196 12.55 -1.48 -18.78
N GLU A 197 12.95 -0.24 -18.59
CA GLU A 197 12.41 0.90 -19.34
C GLU A 197 12.66 0.68 -20.86
N THR A 198 11.63 0.87 -21.67
CA THR A 198 11.74 0.84 -23.12
C THR A 198 12.21 2.21 -23.63
N ASN A 199 13.13 2.22 -24.60
CA ASN A 199 13.48 3.45 -25.29
C ASN A 199 12.35 3.87 -26.28
N ALA A 200 12.47 5.06 -26.88
CA ALA A 200 11.43 5.63 -27.74
C ALA A 200 11.12 4.78 -29.01
N GLU A 201 12.02 3.88 -29.39
CA GLU A 201 11.90 3.04 -30.58
C GLU A 201 11.34 1.65 -30.26
N GLN A 202 11.30 1.27 -29.00
CA GLN A 202 10.77 -0.01 -28.53
C GLN A 202 9.34 0.12 -28.07
N GLU A 203 8.47 -0.72 -28.59
CA GLU A 203 7.10 -0.82 -28.06
C GLU A 203 7.14 -1.44 -26.64
N ALA A 204 6.44 -0.80 -25.73
CA ALA A 204 6.30 -1.32 -24.37
C ALA A 204 5.53 -2.66 -24.38
N PRO A 205 5.92 -3.64 -23.55
CA PRO A 205 5.31 -4.96 -23.57
C PRO A 205 3.82 -4.93 -23.17
N SER A 206 3.04 -5.78 -23.84
CA SER A 206 1.68 -6.11 -23.45
C SER A 206 1.66 -7.41 -22.65
N VAL A 207 0.81 -7.50 -21.62
CA VAL A 207 0.76 -8.63 -20.69
C VAL A 207 -0.68 -9.11 -20.52
N ALA A 208 -0.89 -10.43 -20.59
CA ALA A 208 -2.13 -11.08 -20.21
C ALA A 208 -1.88 -11.96 -18.96
N ILE A 209 -2.75 -11.85 -17.95
CA ILE A 209 -2.61 -12.54 -16.68
C ILE A 209 -3.81 -13.46 -16.47
N THR A 210 -3.55 -14.76 -16.40
CA THR A 210 -4.53 -15.82 -16.19
C THR A 210 -4.18 -16.68 -14.97
N MET A 211 -3.91 -16.04 -13.84
CA MET A 211 -3.42 -16.66 -12.60
C MET A 211 -4.43 -16.44 -11.46
N PRO A 212 -5.48 -17.27 -11.33
CA PRO A 212 -6.64 -16.96 -10.48
C PRO A 212 -6.34 -16.90 -8.98
N SER A 213 -5.40 -17.66 -8.47
CA SER A 213 -5.12 -17.74 -7.02
C SER A 213 -3.77 -17.12 -6.64
N THR A 214 -3.22 -16.28 -7.50
CA THR A 214 -1.86 -15.75 -7.35
C THR A 214 -1.88 -14.24 -7.30
N THR A 215 -1.10 -13.65 -6.42
CA THR A 215 -0.79 -12.24 -6.46
C THR A 215 0.23 -11.97 -7.55
N VAL A 216 -0.11 -11.13 -8.53
CA VAL A 216 0.80 -10.74 -9.61
C VAL A 216 1.22 -9.29 -9.44
N THR A 217 2.53 -9.06 -9.45
CA THR A 217 3.10 -7.72 -9.34
C THR A 217 3.77 -7.32 -10.65
N LEU A 218 3.37 -6.19 -11.21
CA LEU A 218 4.09 -5.54 -12.30
C LEU A 218 5.12 -4.57 -11.71
N ALA A 219 6.38 -4.76 -12.06
CA ALA A 219 7.51 -4.05 -11.52
C ALA A 219 8.41 -3.48 -12.63
N ALA A 220 9.34 -2.64 -12.24
CA ALA A 220 10.38 -2.11 -13.11
C ALA A 220 11.73 -2.80 -12.81
N VAL A 221 12.48 -3.07 -13.85
CA VAL A 221 13.93 -3.28 -13.75
C VAL A 221 14.55 -1.90 -13.86
N GLY A 222 14.95 -1.30 -12.74
CA GLY A 222 15.33 0.11 -12.68
C GLY A 222 14.24 0.98 -12.06
N ASN A 223 14.28 2.27 -12.37
CA ASN A 223 13.37 3.27 -11.77
C ASN A 223 12.00 3.31 -12.44
N LYS A 224 11.91 2.88 -13.69
CA LYS A 224 10.71 3.02 -14.49
C LYS A 224 10.51 1.82 -15.39
N ALA A 225 9.25 1.47 -15.60
CA ALA A 225 8.82 0.55 -16.65
C ALA A 225 7.50 1.03 -17.24
N THR A 226 7.30 0.75 -18.51
CA THR A 226 6.02 0.97 -19.18
C THR A 226 5.49 -0.33 -19.71
N TYR A 227 4.22 -0.60 -19.45
CA TYR A 227 3.44 -1.69 -20.07
C TYR A 227 2.40 -1.06 -20.99
N ASN A 228 2.28 -1.59 -22.21
CA ASN A 228 1.36 -1.03 -23.20
C ASN A 228 -0.10 -1.40 -22.88
N GLU A 229 -0.40 -2.69 -22.88
CA GLU A 229 -1.71 -3.20 -22.47
C GLU A 229 -1.55 -4.34 -21.46
N VAL A 230 -2.31 -4.26 -20.38
CA VAL A 230 -2.36 -5.31 -19.36
C VAL A 230 -3.80 -5.78 -19.22
N THR A 231 -4.03 -7.09 -19.37
CA THR A 231 -5.33 -7.69 -19.19
C THR A 231 -5.28 -8.72 -18.07
N ALA A 232 -6.05 -8.49 -17.00
CA ALA A 232 -6.25 -9.42 -15.89
C ALA A 232 -7.58 -10.16 -16.09
N THR A 233 -7.52 -11.44 -16.34
CA THR A 233 -8.67 -12.23 -16.84
C THR A 233 -9.41 -13.01 -15.77
N THR A 234 -8.92 -13.04 -14.53
CA THR A 234 -9.47 -13.90 -13.48
C THR A 234 -10.02 -13.12 -12.30
N ALA A 235 -11.10 -13.64 -11.70
CA ALA A 235 -11.87 -12.93 -10.68
C ALA A 235 -11.25 -12.97 -9.26
N GLN A 236 -10.21 -13.75 -9.00
CA GLN A 236 -9.70 -13.96 -7.63
C GLN A 236 -8.23 -13.58 -7.42
N GLN A 237 -7.61 -12.97 -8.40
CA GLN A 237 -6.22 -12.52 -8.26
C GLN A 237 -6.12 -11.13 -7.64
N THR A 238 -4.98 -10.86 -7.02
CA THR A 238 -4.56 -9.50 -6.70
C THR A 238 -3.53 -9.07 -7.71
N LEU A 239 -3.79 -7.95 -8.40
CA LEU A 239 -2.82 -7.33 -9.30
C LEU A 239 -2.23 -6.11 -8.61
N ILE A 240 -0.90 -6.05 -8.53
CA ILE A 240 -0.16 -4.93 -7.96
C ILE A 240 0.59 -4.21 -9.08
N ILE A 241 0.37 -2.91 -9.20
CA ILE A 241 1.14 -2.01 -10.07
C ILE A 241 2.11 -1.24 -9.17
N ASN A 242 3.39 -1.58 -9.22
CA ASN A 242 4.39 -0.94 -8.36
C ASN A 242 4.64 0.53 -8.72
N ALA A 243 5.20 1.27 -7.77
CA ALA A 243 5.72 2.61 -8.02
C ALA A 243 6.75 2.60 -9.17
N GLY A 244 6.79 3.67 -9.97
CA GLY A 244 7.63 3.74 -11.16
C GLY A 244 7.10 2.98 -12.39
N VAL A 245 6.05 2.16 -12.23
CA VAL A 245 5.40 1.47 -13.34
C VAL A 245 4.29 2.32 -13.94
N THR A 246 4.28 2.43 -15.26
CA THR A 246 3.17 3.02 -16.04
C THR A 246 2.49 1.91 -16.84
N VAL A 247 1.19 1.78 -16.71
CA VAL A 247 0.34 0.92 -17.55
C VAL A 247 -0.51 1.85 -18.42
N LYS A 248 -0.32 1.80 -19.74
CA LYS A 248 -1.08 2.66 -20.67
C LYS A 248 -2.55 2.27 -20.71
N LYS A 249 -2.85 0.96 -20.77
CA LYS A 249 -4.22 0.43 -20.70
C LYS A 249 -4.27 -0.79 -19.81
N LEU A 250 -5.08 -0.73 -18.76
CA LEU A 250 -5.37 -1.84 -17.86
C LEU A 250 -6.81 -2.27 -18.05
N THR A 251 -7.01 -3.52 -18.49
CA THR A 251 -8.32 -4.16 -18.59
C THR A 251 -8.48 -5.20 -17.48
N VAL A 252 -9.52 -5.05 -16.65
CA VAL A 252 -9.75 -5.92 -15.50
C VAL A 252 -11.06 -6.66 -15.66
N LYS A 253 -10.99 -8.02 -15.56
CA LYS A 253 -12.14 -8.92 -15.61
C LYS A 253 -12.55 -9.43 -14.22
N GLY A 254 -11.85 -9.02 -13.18
CA GLY A 254 -12.14 -9.39 -11.80
C GLY A 254 -10.92 -9.21 -10.89
N GLY A 255 -11.05 -9.63 -9.62
CA GLY A 255 -9.96 -9.59 -8.64
C GLY A 255 -9.82 -8.27 -7.87
N ASN A 256 -8.70 -8.14 -7.17
CA ASN A 256 -8.35 -6.97 -6.39
C ASN A 256 -7.19 -6.22 -7.05
N LEU A 257 -7.20 -4.90 -6.96
CA LEU A 257 -6.13 -4.07 -7.51
C LEU A 257 -5.42 -3.31 -6.38
N LYS A 258 -4.08 -3.28 -6.44
CA LYS A 258 -3.27 -2.34 -5.67
C LYS A 258 -2.44 -1.52 -6.65
N ILE A 259 -2.64 -0.21 -6.68
CA ILE A 259 -2.00 0.66 -7.65
C ILE A 259 -1.14 1.69 -6.90
N TYR A 260 0.17 1.55 -7.03
CA TYR A 260 1.18 2.48 -6.52
C TYR A 260 1.87 3.26 -7.65
N GLY A 261 1.75 2.78 -8.90
CA GLY A 261 2.25 3.43 -10.11
C GLY A 261 1.18 4.25 -10.83
N LYS A 262 1.32 4.35 -12.15
CA LYS A 262 0.41 5.11 -13.02
C LYS A 262 -0.39 4.18 -13.92
N VAL A 263 -1.71 4.41 -14.02
CA VAL A 263 -2.59 3.78 -15.02
C VAL A 263 -3.24 4.90 -15.84
N GLU A 264 -3.02 4.89 -17.16
CA GLU A 264 -3.51 5.96 -18.04
C GLU A 264 -4.94 5.71 -18.52
N GLN A 265 -5.29 4.46 -18.79
CA GLN A 265 -6.64 4.02 -19.12
C GLN A 265 -7.00 2.79 -18.29
N LEU A 266 -8.16 2.82 -17.64
CA LEU A 266 -8.68 1.71 -16.85
C LEU A 266 -10.01 1.25 -17.43
N VAL A 267 -10.09 -0.03 -17.80
CA VAL A 267 -11.25 -0.64 -18.45
C VAL A 267 -11.84 -1.71 -17.55
N HIS A 268 -13.12 -1.57 -17.21
CA HIS A 268 -13.88 -2.57 -16.48
C HIS A 268 -14.49 -3.55 -17.48
N ASP A 269 -14.08 -4.82 -17.42
CA ASP A 269 -14.59 -5.91 -18.24
C ASP A 269 -15.04 -7.11 -17.34
N ALA A 270 -15.63 -6.78 -16.19
CA ALA A 270 -16.04 -7.74 -15.16
C ALA A 270 -17.57 -7.89 -15.05
N GLY A 271 -18.31 -7.48 -16.08
CA GLY A 271 -19.77 -7.48 -16.06
C GLY A 271 -20.30 -6.57 -14.94
N ASP A 272 -21.12 -7.12 -14.04
CA ASP A 272 -21.68 -6.34 -12.92
C ASP A 272 -20.86 -6.37 -11.63
N THR A 273 -19.70 -7.03 -11.63
CA THR A 273 -18.86 -7.15 -10.43
C THR A 273 -18.16 -5.85 -10.09
N THR A 274 -18.28 -5.40 -8.87
CA THR A 274 -17.52 -4.26 -8.34
C THR A 274 -16.08 -4.67 -8.10
N ILE A 275 -15.13 -3.84 -8.52
CA ILE A 275 -13.71 -4.05 -8.33
C ILE A 275 -13.17 -2.98 -7.39
N TYR A 276 -12.50 -3.42 -6.32
CA TYR A 276 -11.88 -2.52 -5.36
C TYR A 276 -10.44 -2.23 -5.74
N ILE A 277 -10.08 -0.94 -5.70
CA ILE A 277 -8.73 -0.44 -5.97
C ILE A 277 -8.16 0.14 -4.70
N ILE A 278 -7.10 -0.45 -4.19
CA ILE A 278 -6.27 0.18 -3.17
C ILE A 278 -5.29 1.12 -3.89
N LYS A 279 -5.46 2.42 -3.67
CA LYS A 279 -4.65 3.47 -4.30
C LYS A 279 -3.55 3.93 -3.35
N GLY A 280 -2.30 3.77 -3.76
CA GLY A 280 -1.15 4.35 -3.04
C GLY A 280 -1.13 5.89 -3.14
N THR A 281 -0.41 6.53 -2.24
CA THR A 281 -0.36 8.00 -2.14
C THR A 281 0.12 8.66 -3.42
N GLU A 282 1.17 8.11 -4.05
CA GLU A 282 1.78 8.62 -5.29
C GLU A 282 1.13 8.06 -6.57
N ALA A 283 0.15 7.16 -6.43
CA ALA A 283 -0.48 6.52 -7.57
C ALA A 283 -1.33 7.49 -8.39
N SER A 284 -1.28 7.33 -9.72
CA SER A 284 -2.08 8.09 -10.66
C SER A 284 -3.08 7.21 -11.40
N LEU A 285 -4.34 7.58 -11.36
CA LEU A 285 -5.44 6.94 -12.08
C LEU A 285 -5.99 7.88 -13.17
N PRO A 286 -6.71 7.37 -14.17
CA PRO A 286 -7.43 8.21 -15.14
C PRO A 286 -8.37 9.19 -14.44
N ALA A 287 -8.57 10.38 -15.01
CA ALA A 287 -9.48 11.39 -14.47
C ALA A 287 -10.95 10.90 -14.42
N THR A 288 -11.31 9.98 -15.31
CA THR A 288 -12.63 9.35 -15.33
C THR A 288 -12.45 7.84 -15.30
N ILE A 289 -13.10 7.21 -14.34
CA ILE A 289 -13.13 5.74 -14.18
C ILE A 289 -14.59 5.28 -14.13
N ASP A 290 -14.83 4.04 -14.54
CA ASP A 290 -16.13 3.41 -14.45
C ASP A 290 -16.61 3.34 -12.99
N SER A 291 -17.90 3.57 -12.75
CA SER A 291 -18.51 3.54 -11.42
C SER A 291 -18.46 2.16 -10.72
N LYS A 292 -18.14 1.11 -11.45
CA LYS A 292 -17.89 -0.22 -10.91
C LYS A 292 -16.54 -0.36 -10.21
N PHE A 293 -15.63 0.60 -10.40
CA PHE A 293 -14.41 0.69 -9.60
C PHE A 293 -14.64 1.50 -8.34
N VAL A 294 -14.33 0.92 -7.20
CA VAL A 294 -14.33 1.61 -5.90
C VAL A 294 -12.89 1.83 -5.46
N VAL A 295 -12.48 3.09 -5.43
CA VAL A 295 -11.10 3.47 -5.06
C VAL A 295 -11.03 3.76 -3.57
N GLN A 296 -10.05 3.15 -2.89
CA GLN A 296 -9.81 3.31 -1.45
C GLN A 296 -8.34 3.65 -1.18
N SER A 297 -8.09 4.43 -0.13
CA SER A 297 -6.75 4.63 0.41
C SER A 297 -6.24 3.35 1.10
N ASP A 298 -4.93 3.17 1.12
CA ASP A 298 -4.33 2.02 1.81
C ASP A 298 -4.37 2.21 3.34
N VAL A 299 -5.30 1.53 3.99
CA VAL A 299 -5.46 1.57 5.46
C VAL A 299 -4.28 0.92 6.19
N ALA A 300 -3.60 -0.05 5.58
CA ALA A 300 -2.41 -0.64 6.19
C ALA A 300 -1.29 0.40 6.29
N VAL A 301 -1.11 1.22 5.25
CA VAL A 301 -0.15 2.33 5.26
C VAL A 301 -0.56 3.42 6.26
N LEU A 302 -1.85 3.77 6.35
CA LEU A 302 -2.37 4.69 7.37
C LEU A 302 -2.03 4.20 8.79
N LYS A 303 -2.35 2.94 9.10
CA LYS A 303 -2.05 2.34 10.43
C LYS A 303 -0.58 2.38 10.77
N ALA A 304 0.22 2.06 9.80
CA ALA A 304 1.64 2.01 9.94
C ALA A 304 2.25 3.42 10.13
N ALA A 305 1.81 4.42 9.36
CA ALA A 305 2.23 5.81 9.54
C ALA A 305 1.93 6.30 10.97
N PHE A 306 0.72 6.05 11.45
CA PHE A 306 0.35 6.45 12.82
C PHE A 306 1.18 5.75 13.88
N ALA A 307 1.42 4.43 13.75
CA ALA A 307 2.25 3.68 14.68
C ALA A 307 3.69 4.23 14.77
N ASN A 308 4.20 4.79 13.67
CA ASN A 308 5.53 5.39 13.60
C ASN A 308 5.56 6.86 14.02
N GLY A 309 4.44 7.55 14.09
CA GLY A 309 4.37 9.00 14.33
C GLY A 309 4.60 9.80 13.05
N GLU A 310 4.17 9.27 11.91
CA GLU A 310 4.26 9.91 10.61
C GLU A 310 2.92 10.49 10.19
N ASP A 311 2.95 11.62 9.51
CA ASP A 311 1.77 12.26 8.96
C ASP A 311 1.15 11.41 7.85
N PHE A 312 -0.18 11.46 7.74
CA PHE A 312 -0.89 10.77 6.67
C PHE A 312 -1.90 11.68 5.98
N LYS A 313 -1.86 11.66 4.66
CA LYS A 313 -2.81 12.37 3.81
C LYS A 313 -3.61 11.38 2.99
N LEU A 314 -4.93 11.44 3.08
CA LEU A 314 -5.80 10.57 2.29
C LEU A 314 -5.61 10.83 0.79
N SER A 315 -5.53 9.77 0.01
CA SER A 315 -5.44 9.80 -1.46
C SER A 315 -6.72 9.33 -2.15
N ALA A 316 -7.63 8.75 -1.38
CA ALA A 316 -8.97 8.32 -1.72
C ALA A 316 -9.75 8.09 -0.41
N ASP A 317 -11.03 7.73 -0.51
CA ASP A 317 -11.80 7.29 0.65
C ASP A 317 -11.14 6.08 1.32
N ALA A 318 -11.32 5.94 2.63
CA ALA A 318 -10.76 4.85 3.42
C ALA A 318 -11.81 4.30 4.39
N ASP A 319 -11.67 3.02 4.75
CA ASP A 319 -12.55 2.36 5.71
C ASP A 319 -11.72 1.60 6.74
N ILE A 320 -11.81 2.03 8.01
CA ILE A 320 -11.13 1.40 9.15
C ILE A 320 -12.08 0.57 10.02
N THR A 321 -13.30 0.28 9.54
CA THR A 321 -14.26 -0.56 10.23
C THR A 321 -13.65 -1.93 10.56
N GLY A 322 -13.76 -2.36 11.80
CA GLY A 322 -13.15 -3.62 12.25
C GLY A 322 -11.63 -3.61 12.43
N GLN A 323 -10.96 -2.46 12.22
CA GLN A 323 -9.51 -2.34 12.40
C GLN A 323 -9.12 -0.93 12.90
N SER A 324 -9.00 -0.78 14.21
CA SER A 324 -8.62 0.51 14.82
C SER A 324 -7.27 1.02 14.32
N VAL A 325 -7.18 2.33 14.23
CA VAL A 325 -5.93 3.08 13.94
C VAL A 325 -5.52 3.79 15.22
N SER A 326 -4.26 3.65 15.63
CA SER A 326 -3.79 4.21 16.89
C SER A 326 -2.56 5.10 16.71
N VAL A 327 -2.58 6.24 17.39
CA VAL A 327 -1.40 7.09 17.60
C VAL A 327 -0.81 6.73 18.96
N PRO A 328 0.33 6.05 19.04
CA PRO A 328 0.93 5.63 20.31
C PRO A 328 1.38 6.82 21.18
N ALA A 329 1.48 6.61 22.49
CA ALA A 329 2.04 7.57 23.42
C ALA A 329 3.45 8.04 22.95
N GLY A 330 3.72 9.33 23.09
CA GLY A 330 4.98 9.95 22.66
C GLY A 330 5.12 10.16 21.14
N LYS A 331 4.13 9.78 20.33
CA LYS A 331 4.08 10.04 18.89
C LYS A 331 3.19 11.24 18.57
N SER A 332 3.51 11.91 17.44
CA SER A 332 2.71 13.03 16.93
C SER A 332 2.45 12.81 15.45
N VAL A 333 1.20 12.99 15.02
CA VAL A 333 0.79 12.80 13.62
C VAL A 333 -0.16 13.90 13.17
N VAL A 334 -0.16 14.16 11.86
CA VAL A 334 -1.20 14.94 11.19
C VAL A 334 -2.01 14.00 10.32
N LEU A 335 -3.33 13.94 10.52
CA LEU A 335 -4.27 13.32 9.60
C LEU A 335 -4.88 14.40 8.71
N ASP A 336 -4.53 14.37 7.43
CA ASP A 336 -5.12 15.26 6.42
C ASP A 336 -6.18 14.51 5.61
N LEU A 337 -7.43 14.89 5.76
CA LEU A 337 -8.53 14.27 5.04
C LEU A 337 -8.54 14.58 3.54
N ASN A 338 -7.92 15.67 3.12
CA ASN A 338 -7.73 16.03 1.71
C ASN A 338 -9.00 15.93 0.85
N GLY A 339 -10.16 16.20 1.44
CA GLY A 339 -11.46 16.13 0.76
C GLY A 339 -12.12 14.76 0.73
N TYR A 340 -11.44 13.71 1.23
CA TYR A 340 -11.94 12.34 1.23
C TYR A 340 -12.67 11.95 2.52
N THR A 341 -13.35 10.81 2.46
CA THR A 341 -14.07 10.22 3.59
C THR A 341 -13.25 9.12 4.24
N LEU A 342 -13.12 9.19 5.56
CA LEU A 342 -12.65 8.09 6.39
C LEU A 342 -13.85 7.49 7.13
N THR A 343 -14.23 6.27 6.78
CA THR A 343 -15.27 5.53 7.50
C THR A 343 -14.67 4.86 8.72
N ALA A 344 -15.29 5.06 9.87
CA ALA A 344 -14.91 4.47 11.15
C ALA A 344 -16.14 3.92 11.85
N ASP A 345 -15.98 3.19 12.92
CA ASP A 345 -17.08 2.88 13.81
C ASP A 345 -16.69 3.19 15.28
N ASN A 346 -17.67 3.19 16.15
CA ASN A 346 -17.46 3.44 17.58
C ASN A 346 -17.20 2.16 18.40
N SER A 347 -16.93 1.05 17.74
CA SER A 347 -16.50 -0.19 18.39
C SER A 347 -15.06 -0.12 18.88
N ALA A 348 -14.66 -1.04 19.73
CA ALA A 348 -13.28 -1.15 20.18
C ALA A 348 -12.29 -1.46 19.04
N THR A 349 -12.78 -1.90 17.88
CA THR A 349 -11.98 -2.38 16.75
C THR A 349 -12.13 -1.56 15.48
N GLY A 350 -12.79 -0.40 15.50
CA GLY A 350 -13.05 0.39 14.28
C GLY A 350 -12.88 1.89 14.43
N LYS A 351 -12.23 2.36 15.50
CA LYS A 351 -12.07 3.79 15.83
C LYS A 351 -10.63 4.27 15.69
N ILE A 352 -10.47 5.58 15.72
CA ILE A 352 -9.17 6.22 15.91
C ILE A 352 -8.88 6.37 17.40
N ILE A 353 -7.73 5.87 17.85
CA ILE A 353 -7.30 5.92 19.25
C ILE A 353 -6.08 6.82 19.34
N VAL A 354 -6.19 7.90 20.09
CA VAL A 354 -5.11 8.87 20.28
C VAL A 354 -4.56 8.72 21.71
N LEU A 355 -3.38 8.09 21.82
CA LEU A 355 -2.61 7.99 23.07
C LEU A 355 -1.42 8.95 23.06
N GLY A 356 -1.10 9.50 21.91
CA GLY A 356 -0.09 10.53 21.67
C GLY A 356 -0.75 11.85 21.24
N LYS A 357 -0.22 12.48 20.19
CA LYS A 357 -0.74 13.75 19.69
C LYS A 357 -1.24 13.61 18.25
N MET A 358 -2.43 14.12 17.96
CA MET A 358 -2.99 14.13 16.62
C MET A 358 -3.49 15.51 16.24
N THR A 359 -3.16 15.95 15.02
CA THR A 359 -3.83 17.08 14.38
C THR A 359 -4.71 16.55 13.26
N LEU A 360 -6.00 16.91 13.28
CA LEU A 360 -6.94 16.62 12.20
C LEU A 360 -7.14 17.88 11.35
N LYS A 361 -6.92 17.76 10.07
CA LYS A 361 -7.19 18.83 9.11
C LYS A 361 -7.76 18.30 7.79
N ASP A 362 -8.31 19.20 7.01
CA ASP A 362 -8.67 18.98 5.61
C ASP A 362 -7.99 20.04 4.76
N SER A 363 -6.97 19.67 3.99
CA SER A 363 -6.24 20.60 3.12
C SER A 363 -6.94 20.87 1.79
N SER A 364 -8.03 20.15 1.47
CA SER A 364 -8.77 20.36 0.23
C SER A 364 -9.37 21.76 0.14
N THR A 365 -9.50 22.26 -1.09
CA THR A 365 -10.08 23.59 -1.33
C THR A 365 -11.54 23.67 -0.87
N GLU A 366 -12.32 22.61 -1.09
CA GLU A 366 -13.75 22.58 -0.79
C GLU A 366 -14.07 22.20 0.66
N LYS A 367 -13.07 21.78 1.45
CA LYS A 367 -13.23 21.39 2.86
C LYS A 367 -14.30 20.31 3.08
N LYS A 368 -14.42 19.37 2.13
CA LYS A 368 -15.40 18.27 2.18
C LYS A 368 -14.92 17.02 2.92
N GLY A 369 -13.66 16.98 3.32
CA GLY A 369 -13.05 15.87 4.04
C GLY A 369 -13.80 15.58 5.34
N LYS A 370 -14.06 14.30 5.60
CA LYS A 370 -14.85 13.90 6.76
C LYS A 370 -14.47 12.54 7.31
N ILE A 371 -14.65 12.38 8.62
CA ILE A 371 -14.67 11.09 9.31
C ILE A 371 -16.14 10.76 9.58
N VAL A 372 -16.62 9.59 9.16
CA VAL A 372 -18.04 9.23 9.27
C VAL A 372 -18.23 7.90 9.98
N ALA A 373 -19.33 7.77 10.71
CA ALA A 373 -19.72 6.50 11.29
C ALA A 373 -20.16 5.51 10.20
N SER A 374 -19.69 4.27 10.29
CA SER A 374 -20.22 3.17 9.49
C SER A 374 -21.72 3.01 9.71
N GLN A 375 -22.46 2.81 8.61
CA GLN A 375 -23.91 2.66 8.66
C GLN A 375 -24.36 1.20 8.87
N ASP A 376 -23.45 0.24 8.70
CA ASP A 376 -23.74 -1.19 8.75
C ASP A 376 -23.63 -1.79 10.16
N TYR A 377 -23.21 -0.97 11.12
CA TYR A 377 -23.03 -1.43 12.50
C TYR A 377 -24.36 -1.49 13.25
N THR A 378 -24.73 -2.70 13.66
CA THR A 378 -26.02 -2.99 14.32
C THR A 378 -25.96 -3.20 15.82
N ALA A 379 -24.79 -3.11 16.46
CA ALA A 379 -24.67 -3.38 17.90
C ALA A 379 -25.42 -2.36 18.73
N ALA A 380 -26.43 -2.85 19.45
CA ALA A 380 -27.41 -2.07 20.16
C ALA A 380 -26.93 -1.45 21.50
N SER A 381 -25.65 -1.56 21.85
CA SER A 381 -25.18 -1.25 23.22
C SER A 381 -23.79 -0.63 23.31
N TYR A 382 -23.26 0.02 22.27
CA TYR A 382 -21.94 0.63 22.38
C TYR A 382 -22.03 2.14 22.62
N ASN A 383 -21.68 2.54 23.82
CA ASN A 383 -21.29 3.89 24.16
C ASN A 383 -19.83 4.10 23.68
N GLY A 384 -19.61 4.76 22.56
CA GLY A 384 -18.28 4.97 22.04
C GLY A 384 -18.18 6.12 21.06
N SER A 385 -16.98 6.64 20.94
CA SER A 385 -16.62 7.72 20.04
C SER A 385 -16.00 7.18 18.75
N LEU A 386 -16.09 7.93 17.66
CA LEU A 386 -15.31 7.64 16.45
C LEU A 386 -13.82 7.91 16.67
N ILE A 387 -13.51 8.92 17.50
CA ILE A 387 -12.15 9.25 17.92
C ILE A 387 -12.12 9.23 19.44
N GLU A 388 -11.20 8.47 20.03
CA GLU A 388 -10.96 8.40 21.46
C GLU A 388 -9.59 8.98 21.79
N ILE A 389 -9.57 9.97 22.68
CA ILE A 389 -8.35 10.60 23.20
C ILE A 389 -8.22 10.13 24.66
N ALA A 390 -7.18 9.36 24.97
CA ALA A 390 -7.03 8.74 26.28
C ALA A 390 -5.59 8.82 26.81
N GLY A 391 -5.44 9.41 28.00
CA GLY A 391 -4.16 9.54 28.70
C GLY A 391 -3.72 10.98 28.90
N GLU A 392 -2.98 11.23 29.99
CA GLU A 392 -2.55 12.58 30.40
C GLU A 392 -1.67 13.29 29.37
N ASP A 393 -0.92 12.55 28.54
CA ASP A 393 -0.10 13.09 27.46
C ASP A 393 -0.80 13.07 26.09
N ALA A 394 -2.02 12.53 26.04
CA ALA A 394 -2.78 12.43 24.80
C ALA A 394 -3.47 13.75 24.46
N SER A 395 -3.32 14.19 23.22
CA SER A 395 -4.04 15.40 22.78
C SER A 395 -4.45 15.31 21.31
N MET A 396 -5.57 15.94 21.00
CA MET A 396 -5.99 16.13 19.62
C MET A 396 -6.34 17.58 19.36
N THR A 397 -5.83 18.12 18.24
CA THR A 397 -6.24 19.41 17.70
C THR A 397 -7.03 19.18 16.41
N MET A 398 -8.24 19.72 16.35
CA MET A 398 -9.04 19.76 15.11
C MET A 398 -9.00 21.15 14.51
N GLU A 399 -8.30 21.30 13.37
CA GLU A 399 -8.16 22.57 12.65
C GLU A 399 -9.24 22.75 11.59
N SER A 400 -9.67 21.67 10.95
CA SER A 400 -10.67 21.67 9.89
C SER A 400 -11.15 20.25 9.56
N GLY A 401 -12.11 20.13 8.65
CA GLY A 401 -12.77 18.89 8.27
C GLY A 401 -14.03 18.63 9.09
N ASN A 402 -14.66 17.49 8.87
CA ASN A 402 -15.93 17.15 9.48
C ASN A 402 -15.84 15.78 10.19
N ILE A 403 -16.45 15.67 11.35
CA ILE A 403 -16.68 14.38 12.03
C ILE A 403 -18.18 14.18 12.12
N SER A 404 -18.71 13.08 11.56
CA SER A 404 -20.14 12.76 11.59
C SER A 404 -20.38 11.40 12.22
N ALA A 405 -20.74 11.40 13.49
CA ALA A 405 -21.14 10.23 14.25
C ALA A 405 -22.66 9.99 14.21
N VAL A 406 -23.31 10.32 13.10
CA VAL A 406 -24.75 10.14 12.88
C VAL A 406 -24.99 8.87 12.10
N ARG A 407 -25.91 8.03 12.55
CA ARG A 407 -26.34 6.81 11.87
C ARG A 407 -27.76 6.89 11.34
N LYS A 408 -28.07 6.09 10.31
CA LYS A 408 -29.44 6.00 9.73
C LYS A 408 -30.49 5.61 10.76
N THR A 409 -30.14 4.75 11.69
CA THR A 409 -31.03 4.37 12.80
C THR A 409 -30.40 4.95 14.07
N PRO A 410 -30.88 6.10 14.55
CA PRO A 410 -30.39 6.69 15.78
C PRO A 410 -30.67 5.74 16.94
N ASN A 411 -29.62 5.27 17.56
CA ASN A 411 -29.76 4.63 18.85
C ASN A 411 -29.53 5.72 19.91
N SER A 412 -30.41 5.80 20.90
CA SER A 412 -30.33 6.79 21.97
C SER A 412 -29.09 6.66 22.87
N ASN A 413 -28.26 5.67 22.65
CA ASN A 413 -27.11 5.38 23.49
C ASN A 413 -25.82 5.36 22.65
N GLY A 414 -24.99 6.41 22.75
CA GLY A 414 -23.57 6.26 22.59
C GLY A 414 -22.96 6.53 21.21
N GLN A 415 -23.48 7.47 20.45
CA GLN A 415 -22.83 7.94 19.23
C GLN A 415 -22.12 9.27 19.54
N TYR A 416 -20.84 9.18 19.90
CA TYR A 416 -20.00 10.36 20.13
C TYR A 416 -19.13 10.62 18.92
N GLY A 417 -18.91 11.90 18.62
CA GLY A 417 -17.89 12.29 17.66
C GLY A 417 -16.49 12.08 18.22
N VAL A 418 -16.19 12.76 19.31
CA VAL A 418 -14.91 12.70 20.02
C VAL A 418 -15.14 12.36 21.49
N GLY A 419 -14.44 11.34 21.97
CA GLY A 419 -14.38 10.96 23.39
C GLY A 419 -13.05 11.42 23.99
N VAL A 420 -13.11 12.03 25.19
CA VAL A 420 -11.93 12.52 25.90
C VAL A 420 -11.92 11.87 27.28
N THR A 421 -10.89 11.06 27.55
CA THR A 421 -10.81 10.24 28.76
C THR A 421 -9.41 10.22 29.35
N ASP A 422 -9.30 9.81 30.60
CA ASP A 422 -8.04 9.53 31.30
C ASP A 422 -7.02 10.70 31.26
N GLY A 423 -7.53 11.95 31.33
CA GLY A 423 -6.68 13.16 31.33
C GLY A 423 -6.30 13.69 29.94
N GLY A 424 -6.88 13.13 28.87
CA GLY A 424 -6.62 13.58 27.50
C GLY A 424 -7.17 14.98 27.21
N ASP A 425 -6.59 15.67 26.23
CA ASP A 425 -6.93 17.03 25.84
C ASP A 425 -7.51 17.10 24.42
N PHE A 426 -8.58 17.86 24.25
CA PHE A 426 -9.14 18.16 22.93
C PHE A 426 -9.19 19.66 22.69
N THR A 427 -8.64 20.10 21.57
CA THR A 427 -8.73 21.48 21.09
C THR A 427 -9.38 21.52 19.72
N MET A 428 -10.37 22.40 19.54
CA MET A 428 -11.02 22.67 18.26
C MET A 428 -10.83 24.12 17.87
N THR A 429 -10.19 24.34 16.74
CA THR A 429 -9.93 25.67 16.15
C THR A 429 -10.65 25.86 14.82
N GLY A 430 -11.46 24.88 14.39
CA GLY A 430 -12.28 24.93 13.20
C GLY A 430 -12.87 23.58 12.87
N GLY A 431 -13.68 23.53 11.80
CA GLY A 431 -14.36 22.33 11.35
C GLY A 431 -15.74 22.11 11.98
N LYS A 432 -16.27 20.89 11.83
CA LYS A 432 -17.61 20.54 12.31
C LYS A 432 -17.61 19.15 12.93
N ILE A 433 -18.28 19.00 14.08
CA ILE A 433 -18.57 17.70 14.69
C ILE A 433 -20.06 17.56 14.85
N GLU A 434 -20.65 16.54 14.23
CA GLU A 434 -22.05 16.21 14.33
C GLU A 434 -22.21 14.79 14.86
N ALA A 435 -23.04 14.59 15.86
CA ALA A 435 -23.23 13.30 16.49
C ALA A 435 -24.69 12.99 16.80
N GLY A 436 -25.00 11.72 16.87
CA GLY A 436 -26.32 11.25 17.27
C GLY A 436 -26.63 11.56 18.73
N TRP A 437 -25.62 11.60 19.59
CA TRP A 437 -25.74 11.89 21.02
C TRP A 437 -24.84 13.07 21.43
N PHE A 438 -23.55 12.89 21.65
CA PHE A 438 -22.65 13.99 22.03
C PHE A 438 -21.63 14.24 20.92
N ALA A 439 -21.44 15.50 20.51
CA ALA A 439 -20.36 15.83 19.58
C ALA A 439 -19.01 15.61 20.24
N VAL A 440 -18.84 16.12 21.48
CA VAL A 440 -17.65 15.88 22.29
C VAL A 440 -18.10 15.45 23.70
N ALA A 441 -17.53 14.36 24.20
CA ALA A 441 -17.90 13.86 25.52
C ALA A 441 -16.72 13.29 26.31
N GLY A 442 -16.70 13.56 27.61
CA GLY A 442 -16.04 12.72 28.60
C GLY A 442 -16.89 11.49 28.92
N ASN A 443 -16.29 10.47 29.53
CA ASN A 443 -16.97 9.19 29.79
C ASN A 443 -17.82 9.13 31.06
N GLY A 444 -18.14 10.25 31.71
CA GLY A 444 -19.07 10.28 32.81
C GLY A 444 -18.61 9.62 34.12
N ASN A 445 -17.32 9.41 34.31
CA ASN A 445 -16.75 8.82 35.51
C ASN A 445 -15.41 9.47 35.88
N TYR A 446 -14.75 8.97 36.91
CA TYR A 446 -13.44 9.46 37.37
C TYR A 446 -12.34 9.51 36.30
N LYS A 447 -12.54 8.85 35.14
CA LYS A 447 -11.61 8.85 34.03
C LYS A 447 -11.56 10.15 33.24
N THR A 448 -12.47 11.08 33.48
CA THR A 448 -12.45 12.42 32.87
C THR A 448 -11.77 13.48 33.71
N GLN A 449 -11.25 13.09 34.88
CA GLN A 449 -10.51 14.01 35.73
C GLN A 449 -9.26 14.51 34.98
N ASN A 450 -9.06 15.82 35.02
CA ASN A 450 -7.98 16.55 34.35
C ASN A 450 -8.08 16.64 32.82
N SER A 451 -9.12 16.12 32.18
CA SER A 451 -9.32 16.32 30.74
C SER A 451 -9.69 17.76 30.42
N ILE A 452 -9.12 18.30 29.35
CA ILE A 452 -9.36 19.67 28.90
C ILE A 452 -10.06 19.63 27.54
N ILE A 453 -11.18 20.35 27.43
CA ILE A 453 -11.85 20.60 26.16
C ILE A 453 -11.81 22.11 25.90
N ASN A 454 -11.08 22.50 24.85
CA ASN A 454 -10.92 23.89 24.43
C ASN A 454 -11.51 24.07 23.01
N ILE A 455 -12.55 24.89 22.89
CA ILE A 455 -13.23 25.15 21.62
C ILE A 455 -13.17 26.64 21.37
N THR A 456 -12.39 27.03 20.37
CA THR A 456 -12.18 28.46 20.01
C THR A 456 -12.91 28.83 18.73
N ASP A 457 -13.18 27.86 17.85
CA ASP A 457 -13.93 28.03 16.61
C ASP A 457 -14.49 26.69 16.14
N GLY A 458 -15.44 26.70 15.20
CA GLY A 458 -16.07 25.52 14.59
C GLY A 458 -17.51 25.32 15.02
N GLU A 459 -18.09 24.19 14.61
CA GLU A 459 -19.50 23.87 14.81
C GLU A 459 -19.65 22.51 15.51
N LEU A 460 -20.38 22.48 16.63
CA LEU A 460 -20.75 21.26 17.34
C LEU A 460 -22.26 21.06 17.29
N ILE A 461 -22.69 19.89 16.81
CA ILE A 461 -24.10 19.53 16.69
C ILE A 461 -24.36 18.20 17.40
N SER A 462 -25.36 18.19 18.25
CA SER A 462 -25.99 16.97 18.76
C SER A 462 -27.41 16.91 18.21
N THR A 463 -27.86 15.73 17.77
CA THR A 463 -29.21 15.54 17.26
C THR A 463 -30.19 15.04 18.36
N ALA A 464 -29.69 14.58 19.51
CA ALA A 464 -30.51 13.99 20.53
C ALA A 464 -30.25 14.45 21.97
N ASP A 465 -29.09 15.09 22.24
CA ASP A 465 -28.71 15.50 23.61
C ASP A 465 -27.78 16.73 23.57
N TYR A 466 -26.85 16.87 24.50
CA TYR A 466 -25.92 18.01 24.57
C TYR A 466 -24.79 17.90 23.52
N ALA A 467 -24.38 19.03 22.93
CA ALA A 467 -23.24 19.03 22.03
C ALA A 467 -21.93 18.72 22.76
N VAL A 468 -21.78 19.20 23.99
CA VAL A 468 -20.64 18.89 24.85
C VAL A 468 -21.16 18.33 26.18
N TYR A 469 -20.58 17.19 26.56
CA TYR A 469 -20.93 16.56 27.85
C TYR A 469 -19.63 16.25 28.63
N LEU A 470 -19.47 16.93 29.75
CA LEU A 470 -18.46 16.64 30.77
C LEU A 470 -19.20 16.41 32.09
N PRO A 471 -19.20 15.19 32.61
CA PRO A 471 -19.88 14.84 33.84
C PRO A 471 -19.14 15.37 35.06
#